data_98ab17706da7246424eb4afff02be18d
#
_entry.id   98ab17706da7246424eb4afff02be18d
#
_cell.length_a   1.000
_cell.length_b   1.000
_cell.length_c   1.000
_cell.angle_alpha   90.00
_cell.angle_beta   90.00
_cell.angle_gamma   90.00
#
_symmetry.space_group_name_H-M   'P 1'
#
loop_
_entity.id
_entity.type
_entity.pdbx_description
1 polymer ?
#
loop_
_entity_poly.entity_id
_entity_poly.type
_entity_poly.pdbx_seq_one_letter_code
_entity_poly.pdbx_strand_id
1 'polypeptide(L)'
;LAKAAALLHGHPSRKLALAGITGTNGKTTTAHLVESIFSAAGKKSAMMGTISYRIGEQQVDADFTTPEASELQDFLRRAVEAGVTHAVMEVSSIALDMRRADELEFAVAACTNLTQDHLDFHNSMVAYFAAKRKLFDGAIGRRPARSIINIDDPRGVELKALCGETVMTYALDAKADITTEARNFGLDGLHFVARTPAGPVRVNSSLVGRPHAYNILCAIGIGLALGFDCETIARGVKDCRGVPGRFERVTANGHNGHNGEDVTIIVDYAHTPDALAGTLRTVRDAQANQQACRPKGRVITVFGCGGDRDRVKRPLMGEEAARLSDFVIATSDNPRGEDPLLILNDIRVGLARVGKHYDLMVDRREAIFRAILQARPGDVILIAGKGHETYQILPTGKIHFDDREVAREALNERKRLRNGGGRKNGG
;
A
#
# COMPACT_ATOMS: atom_id res chain seq x y z
N LEU A 1 15.05 -26.63 5.31
CA LEU A 1 15.57 -25.83 4.18
C LEU A 1 16.22 -24.54 4.69
N ALA A 2 15.51 -23.68 5.46
CA ALA A 2 15.99 -22.36 5.92
C ALA A 2 17.33 -22.45 6.68
N LYS A 3 17.46 -23.38 7.63
CA LYS A 3 18.71 -23.60 8.39
C LYS A 3 19.89 -23.98 7.49
N ALA A 4 19.68 -24.87 6.51
CA ALA A 4 20.72 -25.24 5.58
C ALA A 4 21.14 -24.07 4.68
N ALA A 5 20.18 -23.30 4.20
CA ALA A 5 20.44 -22.10 3.40
C ALA A 5 21.20 -21.03 4.22
N ALA A 6 20.80 -20.78 5.47
CA ALA A 6 21.48 -19.84 6.35
C ALA A 6 22.95 -20.23 6.60
N LEU A 7 23.20 -21.49 6.86
CA LEU A 7 24.57 -22.02 7.02
C LEU A 7 25.39 -21.89 5.74
N LEU A 8 24.81 -22.27 4.58
CA LEU A 8 25.47 -22.19 3.28
C LEU A 8 25.90 -20.78 2.93
N HIS A 9 25.04 -19.80 3.23
CA HIS A 9 25.27 -18.38 2.93
C HIS A 9 25.92 -17.60 4.09
N GLY A 10 26.32 -18.27 5.19
CA GLY A 10 27.06 -17.67 6.30
C GLY A 10 26.27 -16.68 7.13
N HIS A 11 24.96 -16.93 7.33
CA HIS A 11 24.03 -16.13 8.14
C HIS A 11 24.07 -14.63 7.80
N PRO A 12 23.76 -14.22 6.56
CA PRO A 12 23.96 -12.85 6.09
C PRO A 12 23.13 -11.83 6.85
N SER A 13 21.95 -12.19 7.40
CA SER A 13 21.12 -11.29 8.19
C SER A 13 21.83 -10.73 9.43
N ARG A 14 22.83 -11.47 9.99
CA ARG A 14 23.63 -11.00 11.14
C ARG A 14 24.56 -9.83 10.82
N LYS A 15 24.83 -9.61 9.54
CA LYS A 15 25.73 -8.54 9.05
C LYS A 15 24.97 -7.29 8.62
N LEU A 16 23.62 -7.29 8.76
CA LEU A 16 22.72 -6.23 8.30
C LEU A 16 21.88 -5.71 9.47
N ALA A 17 21.62 -4.41 9.48
CA ALA A 17 20.53 -3.85 10.25
C ALA A 17 19.20 -4.16 9.51
N LEU A 18 18.67 -5.37 9.73
CA LEU A 18 17.49 -5.89 9.02
C LEU A 18 16.20 -5.49 9.73
N ALA A 19 15.30 -4.81 9.02
CA ALA A 19 13.95 -4.50 9.48
C ALA A 19 12.93 -5.41 8.79
N GLY A 20 12.10 -6.10 9.57
CA GLY A 20 11.00 -6.95 9.08
C GLY A 20 9.65 -6.31 9.35
N ILE A 21 8.79 -6.21 8.33
CA ILE A 21 7.46 -5.58 8.45
C ILE A 21 6.38 -6.61 8.15
N THR A 22 5.50 -6.88 9.11
CA THR A 22 4.32 -7.71 8.93
C THR A 22 3.04 -6.92 9.20
N GLY A 23 1.90 -7.52 8.88
CA GLY A 23 0.56 -6.96 9.02
C GLY A 23 -0.32 -7.30 7.83
N THR A 24 -1.59 -6.93 7.85
CA THR A 24 -2.47 -7.12 6.70
C THR A 24 -2.20 -6.04 5.65
N ASN A 25 -2.35 -4.79 5.99
CA ASN A 25 -2.20 -3.64 5.11
C ASN A 25 -1.01 -2.76 5.52
N GLY A 26 -0.45 -2.00 4.56
CA GLY A 26 0.58 -0.99 4.83
C GLY A 26 2.04 -1.48 4.81
N LYS A 27 2.31 -2.79 4.70
CA LYS A 27 3.67 -3.36 4.64
C LYS A 27 4.53 -2.69 3.57
N THR A 28 4.07 -2.71 2.33
CA THR A 28 4.78 -2.18 1.17
C THR A 28 5.07 -0.68 1.32
N THR A 29 4.06 0.11 1.69
CA THR A 29 4.26 1.55 1.89
C THR A 29 5.24 1.83 3.02
N THR A 30 5.16 1.09 4.13
CA THR A 30 6.09 1.24 5.24
C THR A 30 7.51 0.84 4.83
N ALA A 31 7.68 -0.23 4.03
CA ALA A 31 9.00 -0.64 3.53
C ALA A 31 9.64 0.44 2.64
N HIS A 32 8.87 1.04 1.74
CA HIS A 32 9.35 2.16 0.91
C HIS A 32 9.70 3.41 1.73
N LEU A 33 8.90 3.75 2.76
CA LEU A 33 9.22 4.84 3.68
C LEU A 33 10.53 4.58 4.43
N VAL A 34 10.75 3.36 4.91
CA VAL A 34 11.99 2.97 5.61
C VAL A 34 13.18 3.01 4.67
N GLU A 35 13.05 2.50 3.44
CA GLU A 35 14.11 2.59 2.42
C GLU A 35 14.46 4.06 2.10
N SER A 36 13.46 4.93 1.99
CA SER A 36 13.67 6.37 1.80
C SER A 36 14.40 7.01 2.98
N ILE A 37 14.13 6.56 4.22
CA ILE A 37 14.89 6.98 5.42
C ILE A 37 16.35 6.51 5.32
N PHE A 38 16.61 5.27 4.89
CA PHE A 38 17.97 4.79 4.67
C PHE A 38 18.71 5.63 3.64
N SER A 39 18.07 5.97 2.53
CA SER A 39 18.62 6.84 1.49
C SER A 39 18.93 8.23 2.04
N ALA A 40 18.01 8.85 2.79
CA ALA A 40 18.22 10.15 3.42
C ALA A 40 19.38 10.14 4.45
N ALA A 41 19.65 8.99 5.07
CA ALA A 41 20.79 8.76 5.96
C ALA A 41 22.09 8.43 5.20
N GLY A 42 22.11 8.44 3.88
CA GLY A 42 23.27 8.07 3.06
C GLY A 42 23.66 6.60 3.18
N LYS A 43 22.72 5.71 3.56
CA LYS A 43 23.00 4.29 3.72
C LYS A 43 22.74 3.53 2.40
N LYS A 44 23.70 2.70 2.02
CA LYS A 44 23.45 1.71 0.97
C LYS A 44 22.49 0.66 1.52
N SER A 45 21.36 0.48 0.86
CA SER A 45 20.26 -0.34 1.38
C SER A 45 19.83 -1.44 0.41
N ALA A 46 19.13 -2.43 0.96
CA ALA A 46 18.38 -3.42 0.21
C ALA A 46 16.92 -3.43 0.67
N MET A 47 16.02 -3.68 -0.27
CA MET A 47 14.60 -3.85 0.00
C MET A 47 14.06 -5.10 -0.67
N MET A 48 13.20 -5.82 0.04
CA MET A 48 12.50 -6.99 -0.45
C MET A 48 11.00 -6.87 -0.13
N GLY A 49 10.17 -6.84 -1.16
CA GLY A 49 8.74 -6.62 -0.98
C GLY A 49 7.89 -7.11 -2.13
N THR A 50 6.61 -6.81 -2.07
CA THR A 50 5.58 -7.28 -3.00
C THR A 50 5.82 -6.84 -4.45
N ILE A 51 6.45 -5.68 -4.67
CA ILE A 51 6.62 -5.10 -6.01
C ILE A 51 7.95 -5.50 -6.62
N SER A 52 9.03 -5.40 -5.84
CA SER A 52 10.39 -5.64 -6.35
C SER A 52 11.35 -6.02 -5.24
N TYR A 53 12.47 -6.62 -5.63
CA TYR A 53 13.65 -6.80 -4.79
C TYR A 53 14.74 -5.86 -5.28
N ARG A 54 15.36 -5.10 -4.36
CA ARG A 54 16.37 -4.09 -4.67
C ARG A 54 17.63 -4.25 -3.84
N ILE A 55 18.79 -4.09 -4.47
CA ILE A 55 20.11 -3.98 -3.83
C ILE A 55 20.79 -2.75 -4.40
N GLY A 56 20.79 -1.65 -3.63
CA GLY A 56 21.20 -0.35 -4.15
C GLY A 56 20.32 0.08 -5.32
N GLU A 57 20.95 0.32 -6.49
CA GLU A 57 20.22 0.72 -7.70
C GLU A 57 19.70 -0.47 -8.54
N GLN A 58 20.17 -1.68 -8.26
CA GLN A 58 19.72 -2.88 -8.97
C GLN A 58 18.33 -3.29 -8.48
N GLN A 59 17.41 -3.46 -9.42
CA GLN A 59 16.03 -3.87 -9.13
C GLN A 59 15.63 -5.03 -10.04
N VAL A 60 14.90 -5.99 -9.46
CA VAL A 60 14.20 -7.07 -10.16
C VAL A 60 12.76 -7.13 -9.68
N ASP A 61 11.85 -7.54 -10.55
CA ASP A 61 10.46 -7.75 -10.18
C ASP A 61 10.35 -8.89 -9.14
N ALA A 62 9.40 -8.76 -8.22
CA ALA A 62 9.18 -9.75 -7.18
C ALA A 62 8.20 -10.82 -7.65
N ASP A 63 8.58 -12.08 -7.55
CA ASP A 63 7.65 -13.21 -7.75
C ASP A 63 6.76 -13.43 -6.51
N PHE A 64 7.29 -13.16 -5.33
CA PHE A 64 6.60 -13.28 -4.04
C PHE A 64 6.90 -12.10 -3.13
N THR A 65 5.93 -11.73 -2.26
CA THR A 65 6.17 -10.72 -1.21
C THR A 65 7.37 -11.08 -0.33
N THR A 66 7.52 -12.37 -0.02
CA THR A 66 8.62 -12.95 0.75
C THR A 66 9.03 -14.24 0.03
N PRO A 67 10.20 -14.30 -0.58
CA PRO A 67 10.64 -15.47 -1.37
C PRO A 67 10.91 -16.71 -0.53
N GLU A 68 11.27 -17.80 -1.18
CA GLU A 68 11.68 -19.03 -0.50
C GLU A 68 12.95 -18.82 0.32
N ALA A 69 13.14 -19.63 1.35
CA ALA A 69 14.25 -19.46 2.30
C ALA A 69 15.62 -19.44 1.64
N SER A 70 15.84 -20.24 0.60
CA SER A 70 17.11 -20.28 -0.15
C SER A 70 17.38 -18.99 -0.91
N GLU A 71 16.38 -18.49 -1.62
CA GLU A 71 16.45 -17.23 -2.39
C GLU A 71 16.64 -16.03 -1.47
N LEU A 72 15.96 -16.04 -0.31
CA LEU A 72 16.04 -15.00 0.70
C LEU A 72 17.45 -14.91 1.29
N GLN A 73 18.06 -16.04 1.64
CA GLN A 73 19.43 -16.08 2.18
C GLN A 73 20.47 -15.69 1.10
N ASP A 74 20.28 -16.10 -0.17
CA ASP A 74 21.15 -15.67 -1.27
C ASP A 74 21.03 -14.16 -1.54
N PHE A 75 19.81 -13.63 -1.55
CA PHE A 75 19.60 -12.18 -1.72
C PHE A 75 20.33 -11.38 -0.63
N LEU A 76 20.18 -11.78 0.64
CA LEU A 76 20.85 -11.09 1.75
C LEU A 76 22.38 -11.23 1.68
N ARG A 77 22.93 -12.39 1.25
CA ARG A 77 24.35 -12.57 1.00
C ARG A 77 24.84 -11.59 -0.08
N ARG A 78 24.14 -11.53 -1.22
CA ARG A 78 24.47 -10.60 -2.32
C ARG A 78 24.40 -9.14 -1.86
N ALA A 79 23.42 -8.79 -1.01
CA ALA A 79 23.33 -7.47 -0.43
C ALA A 79 24.55 -7.15 0.43
N VAL A 80 24.98 -8.07 1.29
CA VAL A 80 26.21 -7.90 2.11
C VAL A 80 27.46 -7.74 1.22
N GLU A 81 27.62 -8.60 0.19
CA GLU A 81 28.73 -8.53 -0.77
C GLU A 81 28.75 -7.21 -1.56
N ALA A 82 27.57 -6.65 -1.83
CA ALA A 82 27.43 -5.34 -2.44
C ALA A 82 27.71 -4.17 -1.47
N GLY A 83 28.06 -4.43 -0.21
CA GLY A 83 28.35 -3.40 0.81
C GLY A 83 27.08 -2.75 1.40
N VAL A 84 25.92 -3.41 1.31
CA VAL A 84 24.70 -2.97 2.01
C VAL A 84 24.90 -3.15 3.51
N THR A 85 24.41 -2.16 4.28
CA THR A 85 24.44 -2.18 5.74
C THR A 85 23.05 -2.23 6.37
N HIS A 86 22.03 -1.76 5.66
CA HIS A 86 20.65 -1.67 6.12
C HIS A 86 19.72 -2.36 5.11
N ALA A 87 18.81 -3.19 5.62
CA ALA A 87 17.83 -3.84 4.76
C ALA A 87 16.44 -3.77 5.38
N VAL A 88 15.42 -3.69 4.53
CA VAL A 88 14.02 -3.78 4.93
C VAL A 88 13.30 -4.84 4.10
N MET A 89 12.46 -5.65 4.75
CA MET A 89 11.67 -6.64 4.03
C MET A 89 10.23 -6.73 4.53
N GLU A 90 9.33 -7.01 3.59
CA GLU A 90 7.98 -7.43 3.92
C GLU A 90 7.99 -8.90 4.32
N VAL A 91 7.36 -9.22 5.46
CA VAL A 91 7.26 -10.57 5.99
C VAL A 91 5.80 -10.99 6.01
N SER A 92 5.39 -11.78 5.02
CA SER A 92 4.01 -12.25 4.88
C SER A 92 3.70 -13.34 5.93
N SER A 93 2.41 -13.47 6.29
CA SER A 93 1.96 -14.53 7.21
C SER A 93 2.17 -15.93 6.62
N ILE A 94 1.98 -16.08 5.31
CA ILE A 94 2.22 -17.33 4.60
C ILE A 94 3.70 -17.71 4.71
N ALA A 95 4.62 -16.77 4.48
CA ALA A 95 6.05 -17.03 4.60
C ALA A 95 6.47 -17.42 6.03
N LEU A 96 5.87 -16.77 7.04
CA LEU A 96 6.08 -17.13 8.45
C LEU A 96 5.53 -18.51 8.78
N ASP A 97 4.38 -18.86 8.22
CA ASP A 97 3.80 -20.19 8.44
C ASP A 97 4.57 -21.28 7.71
N MET A 98 4.98 -21.04 6.47
CA MET A 98 5.82 -21.93 5.67
C MET A 98 7.30 -21.90 6.08
N ARG A 99 7.66 -21.17 7.15
CA ARG A 99 9.02 -21.11 7.72
C ARG A 99 10.09 -20.58 6.76
N ARG A 100 9.70 -19.73 5.80
CA ARG A 100 10.63 -19.12 4.84
C ARG A 100 11.58 -18.12 5.50
N ALA A 101 11.13 -17.43 6.54
CA ALA A 101 11.89 -16.43 7.30
C ALA A 101 12.67 -17.01 8.49
N ASP A 102 12.68 -18.34 8.68
CA ASP A 102 13.46 -18.97 9.74
C ASP A 102 14.95 -18.68 9.61
N GLU A 103 15.67 -18.61 10.73
CA GLU A 103 17.10 -18.29 10.83
C GLU A 103 17.47 -16.85 10.44
N LEU A 104 16.49 -15.97 10.18
CA LEU A 104 16.76 -14.54 10.03
C LEU A 104 16.84 -13.87 11.41
N GLU A 105 17.82 -12.97 11.56
CA GLU A 105 17.94 -12.12 12.73
C GLU A 105 17.50 -10.70 12.36
N PHE A 106 16.42 -10.24 13.01
CA PHE A 106 15.87 -8.89 12.80
C PHE A 106 16.38 -7.93 13.86
N ALA A 107 16.98 -6.83 13.43
CA ALA A 107 17.28 -5.69 14.32
C ALA A 107 15.95 -5.03 14.77
N VAL A 108 14.98 -4.93 13.85
CA VAL A 108 13.67 -4.37 14.13
C VAL A 108 12.59 -5.22 13.47
N ALA A 109 11.51 -5.52 14.20
CA ALA A 109 10.28 -6.07 13.62
C ALA A 109 9.12 -5.11 13.85
N ALA A 110 8.28 -4.92 12.83
CA ALA A 110 7.12 -4.03 12.90
C ALA A 110 5.82 -4.74 12.54
N CYS A 111 4.74 -4.41 13.27
CA CYS A 111 3.39 -4.84 12.97
C CYS A 111 2.51 -3.64 12.63
N THR A 112 1.93 -3.64 11.42
CA THR A 112 1.09 -2.53 10.97
C THR A 112 -0.36 -2.64 11.46
N ASN A 113 -1.03 -3.73 11.17
CA ASN A 113 -2.41 -4.01 11.57
C ASN A 113 -2.78 -5.46 11.27
N LEU A 114 -3.93 -5.91 11.80
CA LEU A 114 -4.51 -7.20 11.49
C LEU A 114 -6.01 -7.07 11.17
N THR A 115 -6.36 -7.14 9.90
CA THR A 115 -7.73 -7.24 9.41
C THR A 115 -7.93 -8.55 8.67
N GLN A 116 -9.16 -8.89 8.29
CA GLN A 116 -9.46 -10.14 7.62
C GLN A 116 -8.77 -10.24 6.26
N ASP A 117 -7.94 -11.28 6.10
CA ASP A 117 -7.26 -11.63 4.84
C ASP A 117 -6.73 -13.06 4.92
N HIS A 118 -6.42 -13.68 3.77
CA HIS A 118 -5.78 -15.00 3.67
C HIS A 118 -6.45 -16.12 4.49
N LEU A 119 -7.79 -16.07 4.68
CA LEU A 119 -8.52 -17.13 5.38
C LEU A 119 -8.64 -18.42 4.56
N ASP A 120 -8.48 -18.36 3.25
CA ASP A 120 -8.29 -19.47 2.33
C ASP A 120 -7.06 -20.33 2.69
N PHE A 121 -5.99 -19.70 3.19
CA PHE A 121 -4.78 -20.37 3.65
C PHE A 121 -4.81 -20.67 5.16
N HIS A 122 -5.13 -19.68 6.00
CA HIS A 122 -5.01 -19.79 7.45
C HIS A 122 -6.27 -20.36 8.15
N ASN A 123 -7.39 -20.50 7.42
CA ASN A 123 -8.69 -21.02 7.91
C ASN A 123 -9.34 -20.21 9.04
N SER A 124 -8.62 -19.38 9.79
CA SER A 124 -9.17 -18.53 10.86
C SER A 124 -8.30 -17.32 11.17
N MET A 125 -8.90 -16.27 11.72
CA MET A 125 -8.19 -15.09 12.20
C MET A 125 -7.21 -15.41 13.34
N VAL A 126 -7.49 -16.44 14.14
CA VAL A 126 -6.60 -16.91 15.22
C VAL A 126 -5.32 -17.50 14.64
N ALA A 127 -5.43 -18.39 13.64
CA ALA A 127 -4.27 -18.98 12.96
C ALA A 127 -3.49 -17.92 12.17
N TYR A 128 -4.19 -16.99 11.52
CA TYR A 128 -3.58 -15.87 10.80
C TYR A 128 -2.75 -14.98 11.72
N PHE A 129 -3.28 -14.63 12.90
CA PHE A 129 -2.53 -13.90 13.92
C PHE A 129 -1.35 -14.71 14.45
N ALA A 130 -1.56 -15.99 14.78
CA ALA A 130 -0.51 -16.88 15.27
C ALA A 130 0.68 -16.97 14.28
N ALA A 131 0.40 -17.00 12.97
CA ALA A 131 1.44 -16.97 11.96
C ALA A 131 2.27 -15.68 12.04
N LYS A 132 1.63 -14.49 12.09
CA LYS A 132 2.34 -13.20 12.19
C LYS A 132 3.11 -13.04 13.50
N ARG A 133 2.58 -13.57 14.59
CA ARG A 133 3.21 -13.54 15.91
C ARG A 133 4.60 -14.19 15.92
N LYS A 134 4.84 -15.20 15.05
CA LYS A 134 6.14 -15.88 14.91
C LYS A 134 7.31 -14.92 14.67
N LEU A 135 7.06 -13.75 14.05
CA LEU A 135 8.10 -12.73 13.84
C LEU A 135 8.60 -12.10 15.16
N PHE A 136 7.81 -12.16 16.23
CA PHE A 136 8.05 -11.45 17.50
C PHE A 136 8.38 -12.37 18.68
N ASP A 137 7.95 -13.64 18.64
CA ASP A 137 8.04 -14.55 19.81
C ASP A 137 9.29 -15.44 19.82
N GLY A 138 10.12 -15.35 18.78
CA GLY A 138 11.32 -16.16 18.65
C GLY A 138 11.12 -17.49 17.92
N ALA A 139 9.92 -17.76 17.39
CA ALA A 139 9.62 -19.02 16.70
C ALA A 139 10.40 -19.22 15.40
N ILE A 140 10.88 -18.15 14.78
CA ILE A 140 11.71 -18.18 13.54
C ILE A 140 13.22 -18.11 13.81
N GLY A 141 13.64 -18.11 15.08
CA GLY A 141 15.02 -17.98 15.50
C GLY A 141 15.15 -17.06 16.71
N ARG A 142 15.84 -15.93 16.58
CA ARG A 142 15.94 -14.93 17.64
C ARG A 142 14.76 -13.98 17.65
N ARG A 143 14.36 -13.52 18.83
CA ARG A 143 13.44 -12.37 18.95
C ARG A 143 14.11 -11.13 18.35
N PRO A 144 13.32 -10.22 17.71
CA PRO A 144 13.86 -8.95 17.21
C PRO A 144 14.42 -8.12 18.37
N ALA A 145 15.51 -7.37 18.12
CA ALA A 145 16.10 -6.52 19.14
C ALA A 145 15.15 -5.38 19.55
N ARG A 146 14.32 -4.90 18.64
CA ARG A 146 13.26 -3.91 18.88
C ARG A 146 11.99 -4.30 18.12
N SER A 147 10.83 -3.96 18.71
CA SER A 147 9.51 -4.22 18.12
C SER A 147 8.72 -2.92 18.00
N ILE A 148 8.15 -2.64 16.82
CA ILE A 148 7.34 -1.44 16.54
C ILE A 148 5.89 -1.87 16.32
N ILE A 149 5.00 -1.50 17.24
CA ILE A 149 3.66 -2.09 17.32
C ILE A 149 2.57 -1.01 17.28
N ASN A 150 1.61 -1.18 16.37
CA ASN A 150 0.38 -0.38 16.33
C ASN A 150 -0.57 -0.81 17.44
N ILE A 151 -0.83 0.05 18.43
CA ILE A 151 -1.73 -0.25 19.55
C ILE A 151 -3.15 0.28 19.38
N ASP A 152 -3.47 0.92 18.26
CA ASP A 152 -4.87 1.12 17.85
C ASP A 152 -5.49 -0.19 17.31
N ASP A 153 -4.65 -1.16 16.95
CA ASP A 153 -5.09 -2.51 16.58
C ASP A 153 -5.16 -3.40 17.83
N PRO A 154 -6.30 -4.06 18.12
CA PRO A 154 -6.44 -4.93 19.28
C PRO A 154 -5.38 -6.06 19.36
N ARG A 155 -4.97 -6.62 18.20
CA ARG A 155 -3.90 -7.62 18.13
C ARG A 155 -2.51 -7.02 18.37
N GLY A 156 -2.34 -5.73 18.09
CA GLY A 156 -1.15 -4.99 18.49
C GLY A 156 -1.00 -4.90 20.01
N VAL A 157 -2.10 -4.72 20.73
CA VAL A 157 -2.07 -4.73 22.20
C VAL A 157 -1.61 -6.10 22.75
N GLU A 158 -2.05 -7.21 22.15
CA GLU A 158 -1.58 -8.56 22.48
C GLU A 158 -0.08 -8.74 22.19
N LEU A 159 0.39 -8.26 21.03
CA LEU A 159 1.82 -8.30 20.66
C LEU A 159 2.68 -7.46 21.61
N LYS A 160 2.21 -6.29 22.03
CA LYS A 160 2.91 -5.45 23.00
C LYS A 160 3.19 -6.22 24.28
N ALA A 161 2.18 -6.92 24.81
CA ALA A 161 2.34 -7.72 26.03
C ALA A 161 3.37 -8.85 25.86
N LEU A 162 3.43 -9.47 24.66
CA LEU A 162 4.38 -10.52 24.31
C LEU A 162 5.84 -10.02 24.23
N CYS A 163 6.05 -8.82 23.67
CA CYS A 163 7.39 -8.30 23.38
C CYS A 163 8.06 -7.61 24.59
N GLY A 164 7.30 -7.24 25.62
CA GLY A 164 7.84 -6.65 26.86
C GLY A 164 8.53 -5.30 26.64
N GLU A 165 9.70 -5.08 27.23
CA GLU A 165 10.41 -3.79 27.24
C GLU A 165 11.08 -3.41 25.91
N THR A 166 11.17 -4.33 24.96
CA THR A 166 11.78 -4.06 23.65
C THR A 166 10.82 -3.36 22.68
N VAL A 167 9.59 -3.05 23.11
CA VAL A 167 8.53 -2.45 22.29
C VAL A 167 8.62 -0.93 22.31
N MET A 168 8.47 -0.35 21.13
CA MET A 168 8.06 1.03 20.92
C MET A 168 6.69 1.00 20.24
N THR A 169 5.69 1.63 20.83
CA THR A 169 4.30 1.65 20.35
C THR A 169 4.03 2.86 19.48
N TYR A 170 3.11 2.72 18.53
CA TYR A 170 2.58 3.86 17.79
C TYR A 170 1.06 3.78 17.66
N ALA A 171 0.42 4.94 17.58
CA ALA A 171 -1.02 5.07 17.45
C ALA A 171 -1.42 6.46 16.91
N LEU A 172 -2.62 6.56 16.35
CA LEU A 172 -3.28 7.84 16.04
C LEU A 172 -4.34 8.20 17.07
N ASP A 173 -4.96 7.21 17.72
CA ASP A 173 -6.07 7.39 18.67
C ASP A 173 -5.66 7.09 20.10
N ALA A 174 -4.95 5.99 20.34
CA ALA A 174 -4.50 5.59 21.65
C ALA A 174 -3.25 6.38 22.11
N LYS A 175 -3.01 6.39 23.43
CA LYS A 175 -1.76 6.91 23.98
C LYS A 175 -0.63 5.92 23.68
N ALA A 176 0.36 6.36 22.93
CA ALA A 176 1.50 5.56 22.47
C ALA A 176 2.82 6.36 22.59
N ASP A 177 3.97 5.66 22.43
CA ASP A 177 5.28 6.29 22.41
C ASP A 177 5.45 7.23 21.21
N ILE A 178 4.89 6.83 20.05
CA ILE A 178 4.87 7.63 18.83
C ILE A 178 3.40 7.95 18.49
N THR A 179 3.05 9.23 18.46
CA THR A 179 1.68 9.68 18.19
C THR A 179 1.67 11.09 17.59
N THR A 180 0.49 11.58 17.24
CA THR A 180 0.29 12.97 16.79
C THR A 180 -1.02 13.52 17.30
N GLU A 181 -1.10 14.84 17.48
CA GLU A 181 -2.36 15.54 17.78
C GLU A 181 -3.17 15.85 16.51
N ALA A 182 -2.59 15.70 15.33
CA ALA A 182 -3.32 15.88 14.09
C ALA A 182 -4.47 14.88 13.97
N ARG A 183 -5.60 15.37 13.49
CA ARG A 183 -6.82 14.57 13.26
C ARG A 183 -7.30 14.62 11.81
N ASN A 184 -6.80 15.58 11.04
CA ASN A 184 -7.22 15.79 9.65
C ASN A 184 -6.17 15.25 8.70
N PHE A 185 -6.52 14.19 7.98
CA PHE A 185 -5.69 13.54 6.97
C PHE A 185 -6.38 13.63 5.61
N GLY A 186 -6.17 14.77 4.93
CA GLY A 186 -6.81 15.10 3.66
C GLY A 186 -6.14 14.47 2.44
N LEU A 187 -6.57 14.94 1.26
CA LEU A 187 -6.02 14.53 -0.04
C LEU A 187 -4.85 15.41 -0.51
N ASP A 188 -4.48 16.42 0.24
CA ASP A 188 -3.46 17.42 -0.12
C ASP A 188 -2.06 17.09 0.40
N GLY A 189 -1.89 15.91 0.99
CA GLY A 189 -0.69 15.45 1.67
C GLY A 189 -0.90 15.35 3.18
N LEU A 190 0.12 14.83 3.85
CA LEU A 190 0.13 14.66 5.31
C LEU A 190 1.13 15.63 5.93
N HIS A 191 0.62 16.60 6.69
CA HIS A 191 1.40 17.64 7.36
C HIS A 191 1.08 17.64 8.85
N PHE A 192 1.99 17.12 9.67
CA PHE A 192 1.80 17.06 11.12
C PHE A 192 3.13 16.93 11.87
N VAL A 193 3.07 17.06 13.18
CA VAL A 193 4.21 16.76 14.06
C VAL A 193 3.93 15.44 14.76
N ALA A 194 4.81 14.46 14.56
CA ALA A 194 4.82 13.22 15.34
C ALA A 194 5.62 13.47 16.64
N ARG A 195 5.02 13.15 17.78
CA ARG A 195 5.69 13.13 19.08
C ARG A 195 6.36 11.78 19.25
N THR A 196 7.62 11.76 19.65
CA THR A 196 8.40 10.54 19.84
C THR A 196 9.27 10.64 21.10
N PRO A 197 9.77 9.52 21.62
CA PRO A 197 10.71 9.54 22.76
C PRO A 197 12.02 10.28 22.48
N ALA A 198 12.43 10.39 21.20
CA ALA A 198 13.65 11.08 20.77
C ALA A 198 13.42 12.57 20.44
N GLY A 199 12.19 13.06 20.58
CA GLY A 199 11.80 14.41 20.20
C GLY A 199 10.79 14.46 19.05
N PRO A 200 10.39 15.67 18.62
CA PRO A 200 9.37 15.82 17.58
C PRO A 200 9.93 15.56 16.17
N VAL A 201 9.19 14.81 15.36
CA VAL A 201 9.46 14.63 13.92
C VAL A 201 8.44 15.42 13.14
N ARG A 202 8.89 16.40 12.34
CA ARG A 202 8.02 17.19 11.45
C ARG A 202 7.75 16.42 10.17
N VAL A 203 6.53 15.92 10.03
CA VAL A 203 6.07 15.19 8.85
C VAL A 203 5.56 16.16 7.80
N ASN A 204 6.13 16.08 6.61
CA ASN A 204 5.68 16.76 5.40
C ASN A 204 5.77 15.75 4.25
N SER A 205 4.66 15.13 3.90
CA SER A 205 4.61 14.01 2.95
C SER A 205 3.54 14.23 1.88
N SER A 206 3.83 13.80 0.65
CA SER A 206 2.87 13.76 -0.44
C SER A 206 1.86 12.61 -0.32
N LEU A 207 2.09 11.67 0.58
CA LEU A 207 1.15 10.60 0.89
C LEU A 207 -0.13 11.18 1.48
N VAL A 208 -1.27 10.52 1.26
CA VAL A 208 -2.59 11.03 1.63
C VAL A 208 -3.39 10.03 2.44
N GLY A 209 -4.26 10.55 3.32
CA GLY A 209 -5.19 9.75 4.09
C GLY A 209 -4.61 9.08 5.35
N ARG A 210 -5.52 8.72 6.23
CA ARG A 210 -5.23 8.15 7.55
C ARG A 210 -4.37 6.86 7.52
N PRO A 211 -4.54 5.90 6.59
CA PRO A 211 -3.69 4.72 6.52
C PRO A 211 -2.21 5.06 6.33
N HIS A 212 -1.90 6.07 5.52
CA HIS A 212 -0.52 6.51 5.33
C HIS A 212 0.05 7.23 6.55
N ALA A 213 -0.78 7.90 7.35
CA ALA A 213 -0.32 8.44 8.63
C ALA A 213 0.18 7.32 9.57
N TYR A 214 -0.55 6.19 9.67
CA TYR A 214 -0.07 5.00 10.38
C TYR A 214 1.24 4.45 9.81
N ASN A 215 1.36 4.36 8.48
CA ASN A 215 2.58 3.86 7.84
C ASN A 215 3.78 4.76 8.14
N ILE A 216 3.58 6.08 8.15
CA ILE A 216 4.61 7.05 8.51
C ILE A 216 5.02 6.91 9.98
N LEU A 217 4.07 6.80 10.92
CA LEU A 217 4.40 6.59 12.35
C LEU A 217 5.18 5.28 12.55
N CYS A 218 4.80 4.22 11.84
CA CYS A 218 5.53 2.95 11.85
C CYS A 218 6.97 3.11 11.33
N ALA A 219 7.15 3.79 10.20
CA ALA A 219 8.46 4.03 9.61
C ALA A 219 9.35 4.93 10.51
N ILE A 220 8.76 5.94 11.17
CA ILE A 220 9.45 6.75 12.20
C ILE A 220 9.95 5.83 13.31
N GLY A 221 9.11 4.93 13.84
CA GLY A 221 9.50 3.98 14.88
C GLY A 221 10.64 3.07 14.46
N ILE A 222 10.59 2.54 13.24
CA ILE A 222 11.69 1.72 12.69
C ILE A 222 12.97 2.54 12.58
N GLY A 223 12.90 3.78 12.06
CA GLY A 223 14.03 4.67 11.93
C GLY A 223 14.69 4.98 13.26
N LEU A 224 13.89 5.33 14.30
CA LEU A 224 14.39 5.59 15.66
C LEU A 224 15.02 4.34 16.29
N ALA A 225 14.39 3.17 16.11
CA ALA A 225 14.91 1.90 16.62
C ALA A 225 16.25 1.50 15.97
N LEU A 226 16.51 1.95 14.74
CA LEU A 226 17.78 1.80 14.03
C LEU A 226 18.79 2.91 14.32
N GLY A 227 18.44 3.87 15.18
CA GLY A 227 19.35 4.93 15.65
C GLY A 227 19.46 6.15 14.74
N PHE A 228 18.52 6.36 13.81
CA PHE A 228 18.48 7.58 13.01
C PHE A 228 17.89 8.75 13.81
N ASP A 229 18.41 9.95 13.59
CA ASP A 229 17.91 11.16 14.19
C ASP A 229 16.58 11.64 13.55
N CYS A 230 15.84 12.47 14.28
CA CYS A 230 14.52 12.97 13.86
C CYS A 230 14.56 13.76 12.54
N GLU A 231 15.64 14.48 12.26
CA GLU A 231 15.77 15.29 11.03
C GLU A 231 15.98 14.40 9.80
N THR A 232 16.85 13.41 9.92
CA THR A 232 17.07 12.39 8.87
C THR A 232 15.80 11.62 8.56
N ILE A 233 15.05 11.21 9.61
CA ILE A 233 13.75 10.54 9.43
C ILE A 233 12.75 11.46 8.74
N ALA A 234 12.62 12.72 9.17
CA ALA A 234 11.71 13.69 8.56
C ALA A 234 12.03 13.91 7.07
N ARG A 235 13.33 14.01 6.73
CA ARG A 235 13.80 14.14 5.36
C ARG A 235 13.44 12.91 4.51
N GLY A 236 13.69 11.69 5.01
CA GLY A 236 13.34 10.45 4.33
C GLY A 236 11.82 10.31 4.11
N VAL A 237 11.00 10.67 5.10
CA VAL A 237 9.53 10.69 4.94
C VAL A 237 9.09 11.69 3.88
N LYS A 238 9.70 12.87 3.81
CA LYS A 238 9.40 13.90 2.81
C LYS A 238 9.77 13.45 1.40
N ASP A 239 10.91 12.79 1.24
CA ASP A 239 11.45 12.38 -0.05
C ASP A 239 10.75 11.13 -0.62
N CYS A 240 10.02 10.37 0.21
CA CYS A 240 9.23 9.23 -0.21
C CYS A 240 8.03 9.68 -1.04
N ARG A 241 8.08 9.42 -2.35
CA ARG A 241 7.03 9.79 -3.31
C ARG A 241 5.80 8.87 -3.30
N GLY A 242 5.78 7.86 -2.43
CA GLY A 242 4.74 6.84 -2.37
C GLY A 242 5.15 5.55 -3.06
N VAL A 243 4.21 4.63 -3.10
CA VAL A 243 4.37 3.31 -3.69
C VAL A 243 3.51 3.24 -4.94
N PRO A 244 4.04 2.82 -6.08
CA PRO A 244 3.24 2.64 -7.28
C PRO A 244 1.98 1.79 -7.00
N GLY A 245 0.81 2.33 -7.37
CA GLY A 245 -0.47 1.64 -7.25
C GLY A 245 -0.95 1.35 -5.82
N ARG A 246 -0.46 2.05 -4.80
CA ARG A 246 -0.91 1.97 -3.41
C ARG A 246 -1.43 3.32 -2.94
N PHE A 247 -2.73 3.57 -3.13
CA PHE A 247 -3.38 4.86 -2.89
C PHE A 247 -2.60 5.99 -3.57
N GLU A 248 -2.11 5.71 -4.79
CA GLU A 248 -1.24 6.60 -5.55
C GLU A 248 -2.07 7.69 -6.20
N ARG A 249 -1.73 8.94 -5.91
CA ARG A 249 -2.33 10.08 -6.59
C ARG A 249 -1.69 10.27 -7.96
N VAL A 250 -2.50 10.23 -9.02
CA VAL A 250 -2.05 10.45 -10.39
C VAL A 250 -2.28 11.90 -10.80
N THR A 251 -1.23 12.53 -11.35
CA THR A 251 -1.26 13.89 -11.91
C THR A 251 -0.78 13.89 -13.35
N ALA A 252 -1.20 14.88 -14.14
CA ALA A 252 -0.83 14.98 -15.56
C ALA A 252 0.69 15.07 -15.80
N ASN A 253 1.42 15.68 -14.87
CA ASN A 253 2.88 15.90 -14.99
C ASN A 253 3.72 14.83 -14.27
N GLY A 254 3.11 13.77 -13.77
CA GLY A 254 3.82 12.70 -13.07
C GLY A 254 4.42 13.06 -11.70
N HIS A 255 4.20 14.27 -11.20
CA HIS A 255 4.67 14.73 -9.91
C HIS A 255 3.53 14.72 -8.90
N ASN A 256 3.76 14.14 -7.71
CA ASN A 256 2.82 14.16 -6.59
C ASN A 256 2.72 15.60 -6.02
N GLY A 257 1.83 16.42 -6.57
CA GLY A 257 1.64 17.82 -6.13
C GLY A 257 0.32 18.39 -6.64
N HIS A 258 -0.12 19.51 -6.05
CA HIS A 258 -1.26 20.29 -6.55
C HIS A 258 -0.85 21.06 -7.82
N ASN A 259 -1.11 20.47 -8.98
CA ASN A 259 -0.80 21.10 -10.27
C ASN A 259 -2.04 21.76 -10.92
N GLY A 260 -2.96 22.32 -10.12
CA GLY A 260 -4.13 23.00 -10.65
C GLY A 260 -5.18 22.08 -11.28
N GLU A 261 -5.12 20.78 -11.02
CA GLU A 261 -6.13 19.82 -11.45
C GLU A 261 -7.41 20.02 -10.67
N ASP A 262 -8.53 20.03 -11.38
CA ASP A 262 -9.86 20.23 -10.81
C ASP A 262 -10.47 18.94 -10.24
N VAL A 263 -9.84 17.77 -10.49
CA VAL A 263 -10.24 16.45 -10.00
C VAL A 263 -9.06 15.76 -9.32
N THR A 264 -9.35 14.83 -8.43
CA THR A 264 -8.33 13.97 -7.79
C THR A 264 -8.46 12.56 -8.35
N ILE A 265 -7.37 11.98 -8.84
CA ILE A 265 -7.34 10.58 -9.31
C ILE A 265 -6.43 9.79 -8.39
N ILE A 266 -6.94 8.65 -7.92
CA ILE A 266 -6.26 7.71 -7.04
C ILE A 266 -6.25 6.35 -7.71
N VAL A 267 -5.06 5.73 -7.82
CA VAL A 267 -4.88 4.35 -8.28
C VAL A 267 -4.50 3.48 -7.09
N ASP A 268 -5.21 2.36 -6.91
CA ASP A 268 -4.99 1.45 -5.77
C ASP A 268 -5.11 -0.03 -6.16
N TYR A 269 -4.37 -0.86 -5.45
CA TYR A 269 -4.36 -2.32 -5.64
C TYR A 269 -5.55 -3.02 -4.95
N ALA A 270 -6.50 -2.33 -4.38
CA ALA A 270 -7.67 -2.89 -3.69
C ALA A 270 -8.47 -3.80 -4.63
N HIS A 271 -8.33 -5.12 -4.44
CA HIS A 271 -8.93 -6.18 -5.27
C HIS A 271 -9.73 -7.20 -4.44
N THR A 272 -10.00 -6.90 -3.17
CA THR A 272 -10.90 -7.65 -2.29
C THR A 272 -12.01 -6.72 -1.77
N PRO A 273 -13.17 -7.24 -1.32
CA PRO A 273 -14.25 -6.42 -0.79
C PRO A 273 -13.79 -5.49 0.34
N ASP A 274 -13.07 -6.04 1.32
CA ASP A 274 -12.58 -5.27 2.48
C ASP A 274 -11.55 -4.21 2.09
N ALA A 275 -10.61 -4.54 1.18
CA ALA A 275 -9.63 -3.58 0.71
C ALA A 275 -10.30 -2.43 -0.05
N LEU A 276 -11.26 -2.73 -0.95
CA LEU A 276 -12.00 -1.73 -1.70
C LEU A 276 -12.82 -0.83 -0.78
N ALA A 277 -13.54 -1.42 0.18
CA ALA A 277 -14.29 -0.68 1.19
C ALA A 277 -13.37 0.19 2.06
N GLY A 278 -12.22 -0.32 2.48
CA GLY A 278 -11.22 0.42 3.26
C GLY A 278 -10.66 1.61 2.49
N THR A 279 -10.30 1.41 1.21
CA THR A 279 -9.81 2.49 0.33
C THR A 279 -10.89 3.54 0.10
N LEU A 280 -12.14 3.14 -0.15
CA LEU A 280 -13.25 4.07 -0.34
C LEU A 280 -13.60 4.87 0.91
N ARG A 281 -13.59 4.24 2.10
CA ARG A 281 -13.73 4.97 3.38
C ARG A 281 -12.62 5.98 3.55
N THR A 282 -11.38 5.62 3.24
CA THR A 282 -10.25 6.56 3.28
C THR A 282 -10.47 7.76 2.36
N VAL A 283 -10.99 7.55 1.13
CA VAL A 283 -11.35 8.63 0.21
C VAL A 283 -12.44 9.53 0.81
N ARG A 284 -13.50 8.94 1.38
CA ARG A 284 -14.60 9.68 2.01
C ARG A 284 -14.14 10.49 3.21
N ASP A 285 -13.34 9.91 4.08
CA ASP A 285 -12.77 10.59 5.25
C ASP A 285 -11.86 11.74 4.82
N ALA A 286 -11.02 11.52 3.82
CA ALA A 286 -10.14 12.55 3.29
C ALA A 286 -10.92 13.69 2.61
N GLN A 287 -12.02 13.40 1.91
CA GLN A 287 -12.94 14.44 1.40
C GLN A 287 -13.64 15.21 2.51
N ALA A 288 -14.04 14.52 3.59
CA ALA A 288 -14.70 15.19 4.73
C ALA A 288 -13.74 16.16 5.44
N ASN A 289 -12.44 15.87 5.42
CA ASN A 289 -11.38 16.66 6.03
C ASN A 289 -10.78 17.73 5.10
N GLN A 290 -11.25 17.85 3.85
CA GLN A 290 -10.84 18.95 2.97
C GLN A 290 -11.32 20.30 3.53
N GLN A 291 -10.46 21.32 3.38
CA GLN A 291 -10.81 22.68 3.79
C GLN A 291 -12.11 23.14 3.10
N ALA A 292 -12.93 23.90 3.81
CA ALA A 292 -14.26 24.36 3.39
C ALA A 292 -14.30 25.16 2.06
N CYS A 293 -13.14 25.53 1.52
CA CYS A 293 -13.01 26.31 0.27
C CYS A 293 -13.16 25.48 -1.01
N ARG A 294 -13.25 24.14 -0.93
CA ARG A 294 -13.45 23.28 -2.11
C ARG A 294 -14.82 22.62 -2.06
N PRO A 295 -15.57 22.62 -3.18
CA PRO A 295 -16.84 21.89 -3.24
C PRO A 295 -16.58 20.40 -2.99
N LYS A 296 -17.41 19.77 -2.15
CA LYS A 296 -17.43 18.32 -2.00
C LYS A 296 -17.87 17.70 -3.31
N GLY A 297 -16.94 17.10 -4.03
CA GLY A 297 -17.22 16.38 -5.26
C GLY A 297 -17.74 14.97 -5.01
N ARG A 298 -18.12 14.29 -6.07
CA ARG A 298 -18.54 12.89 -6.06
C ARG A 298 -17.32 11.97 -5.92
N VAL A 299 -17.54 10.78 -5.38
CA VAL A 299 -16.61 9.65 -5.50
C VAL A 299 -17.06 8.78 -6.66
N ILE A 300 -16.23 8.68 -7.68
CA ILE A 300 -16.43 7.83 -8.86
C ILE A 300 -15.45 6.66 -8.75
N THR A 301 -15.94 5.42 -8.79
CA THR A 301 -15.09 4.24 -8.69
C THR A 301 -15.07 3.46 -9.98
N VAL A 302 -13.85 3.21 -10.48
CA VAL A 302 -13.59 2.30 -11.61
C VAL A 302 -12.91 1.07 -11.04
N PHE A 303 -13.51 -0.12 -11.20
CA PHE A 303 -12.90 -1.37 -10.72
C PHE A 303 -13.34 -2.57 -11.53
N GLY A 304 -12.58 -3.65 -11.42
CA GLY A 304 -12.91 -4.95 -12.00
C GLY A 304 -12.52 -6.10 -11.10
N CYS A 305 -12.84 -7.31 -11.51
CA CYS A 305 -12.43 -8.54 -10.85
C CYS A 305 -11.68 -9.45 -11.82
N GLY A 306 -10.71 -10.21 -11.30
CA GLY A 306 -9.98 -11.19 -12.10
C GLY A 306 -10.83 -12.41 -12.47
N GLY A 307 -10.62 -12.93 -13.69
CA GLY A 307 -11.09 -14.24 -14.12
C GLY A 307 -10.22 -15.36 -13.56
N ASP A 308 -10.74 -16.59 -13.54
CA ASP A 308 -10.09 -17.80 -12.98
C ASP A 308 -9.64 -17.60 -11.54
N ARG A 309 -10.45 -16.88 -10.75
CA ARG A 309 -10.23 -16.53 -9.35
C ARG A 309 -11.56 -16.66 -8.58
N ASP A 310 -11.50 -16.38 -7.27
CA ASP A 310 -12.67 -16.38 -6.40
C ASP A 310 -13.82 -15.55 -6.98
N ARG A 311 -14.92 -16.23 -7.33
CA ARG A 311 -16.12 -15.61 -7.89
C ARG A 311 -17.03 -15.03 -6.81
N VAL A 312 -16.96 -15.56 -5.58
CA VAL A 312 -17.83 -15.16 -4.47
C VAL A 312 -17.59 -13.69 -4.11
N LYS A 313 -16.36 -13.21 -4.23
CA LYS A 313 -16.02 -11.81 -3.94
C LYS A 313 -16.61 -10.81 -4.94
N ARG A 314 -16.95 -11.20 -6.18
CA ARG A 314 -17.38 -10.30 -7.25
C ARG A 314 -18.63 -9.49 -6.87
N PRO A 315 -19.76 -10.12 -6.47
CA PRO A 315 -20.92 -9.36 -6.01
C PRO A 315 -20.65 -8.56 -4.72
N LEU A 316 -19.82 -9.06 -3.81
CA LEU A 316 -19.47 -8.33 -2.60
C LEU A 316 -18.68 -7.04 -2.91
N MET A 317 -17.72 -7.09 -3.84
CA MET A 317 -17.01 -5.89 -4.31
C MET A 317 -17.97 -4.91 -5.01
N GLY A 318 -18.93 -5.40 -5.81
CA GLY A 318 -19.97 -4.57 -6.41
C GLY A 318 -20.82 -3.85 -5.37
N GLU A 319 -21.23 -4.55 -4.33
CA GLU A 319 -22.03 -4.00 -3.24
C GLU A 319 -21.25 -2.91 -2.45
N GLU A 320 -20.00 -3.16 -2.06
CA GLU A 320 -19.18 -2.19 -1.34
C GLU A 320 -18.86 -0.95 -2.21
N ALA A 321 -18.54 -1.16 -3.50
CA ALA A 321 -18.33 -0.06 -4.43
C ALA A 321 -19.59 0.82 -4.55
N ALA A 322 -20.77 0.23 -4.75
CA ALA A 322 -22.02 0.99 -4.86
C ALA A 322 -22.39 1.70 -3.54
N ARG A 323 -22.16 1.06 -2.41
CA ARG A 323 -22.49 1.63 -1.09
C ARG A 323 -21.67 2.88 -0.77
N LEU A 324 -20.39 2.87 -1.11
CA LEU A 324 -19.42 3.91 -0.73
C LEU A 324 -19.10 4.93 -1.83
N SER A 325 -19.54 4.70 -3.09
CA SER A 325 -19.36 5.63 -4.22
C SER A 325 -20.65 6.35 -4.58
N ASP A 326 -20.52 7.47 -5.30
CA ASP A 326 -21.67 8.18 -5.90
C ASP A 326 -21.96 7.66 -7.31
N PHE A 327 -20.93 7.13 -7.99
CA PHE A 327 -21.05 6.50 -9.29
C PHE A 327 -20.00 5.39 -9.43
N VAL A 328 -20.38 4.29 -10.08
CA VAL A 328 -19.49 3.15 -10.28
C VAL A 328 -19.41 2.80 -11.76
N ILE A 329 -18.21 2.54 -12.26
CA ILE A 329 -17.98 1.92 -13.56
C ILE A 329 -17.29 0.59 -13.29
N ALA A 330 -18.01 -0.52 -13.47
CA ALA A 330 -17.43 -1.85 -13.42
C ALA A 330 -16.83 -2.20 -14.79
N THR A 331 -15.59 -2.70 -14.77
CA THR A 331 -14.82 -2.96 -15.99
C THR A 331 -13.99 -4.25 -15.87
N SER A 332 -13.25 -4.60 -16.91
CA SER A 332 -12.32 -5.73 -16.87
C SER A 332 -11.11 -5.42 -16.00
N ASP A 333 -10.64 -6.41 -15.28
CA ASP A 333 -9.32 -6.47 -14.65
C ASP A 333 -8.41 -7.38 -15.51
N ASN A 334 -8.06 -8.57 -15.06
CA ASN A 334 -7.39 -9.63 -15.81
C ASN A 334 -8.42 -10.75 -16.09
N PRO A 335 -9.16 -10.76 -17.20
CA PRO A 335 -10.19 -11.78 -17.45
C PRO A 335 -9.61 -13.18 -17.62
N ARG A 336 -8.35 -13.32 -18.00
CA ARG A 336 -7.68 -14.60 -18.24
C ARG A 336 -8.47 -15.46 -19.23
N GLY A 337 -8.93 -16.66 -18.81
CA GLY A 337 -9.73 -17.57 -19.62
C GLY A 337 -11.23 -17.34 -19.58
N GLU A 338 -11.74 -16.47 -18.69
CA GLU A 338 -13.18 -16.22 -18.57
C GLU A 338 -13.65 -15.10 -19.52
N ASP A 339 -14.91 -15.20 -19.96
CA ASP A 339 -15.57 -14.12 -20.69
C ASP A 339 -15.73 -12.89 -19.75
N PRO A 340 -15.19 -11.72 -20.14
CA PRO A 340 -15.32 -10.48 -19.35
C PRO A 340 -16.75 -10.10 -19.02
N LEU A 341 -17.71 -10.38 -19.91
CA LEU A 341 -19.13 -10.07 -19.68
C LEU A 341 -19.72 -10.92 -18.54
N LEU A 342 -19.29 -12.17 -18.39
CA LEU A 342 -19.73 -13.01 -17.28
C LEU A 342 -19.21 -12.47 -15.95
N ILE A 343 -17.96 -12.02 -15.91
CA ILE A 343 -17.37 -11.39 -14.72
C ILE A 343 -18.14 -10.11 -14.35
N LEU A 344 -18.45 -9.27 -15.33
CA LEU A 344 -19.24 -8.04 -15.11
C LEU A 344 -20.67 -8.35 -14.64
N ASN A 345 -21.28 -9.42 -15.12
CA ASN A 345 -22.60 -9.86 -14.66
C ASN A 345 -22.56 -10.31 -13.18
N ASP A 346 -21.52 -11.01 -12.75
CA ASP A 346 -21.35 -11.37 -11.34
C ASP A 346 -21.21 -10.10 -10.45
N ILE A 347 -20.45 -9.10 -10.89
CA ILE A 347 -20.30 -7.81 -10.18
C ILE A 347 -21.65 -7.06 -10.16
N ARG A 348 -22.40 -7.06 -11.27
CA ARG A 348 -23.70 -6.39 -11.40
C ARG A 348 -24.70 -6.84 -10.35
N VAL A 349 -24.67 -8.11 -9.94
CA VAL A 349 -25.54 -8.62 -8.88
C VAL A 349 -25.39 -7.81 -7.59
N GLY A 350 -24.16 -7.48 -7.19
CA GLY A 350 -23.91 -6.66 -6.00
C GLY A 350 -24.29 -5.19 -6.20
N LEU A 351 -23.96 -4.61 -7.36
CA LEU A 351 -24.32 -3.23 -7.70
C LEU A 351 -25.84 -3.01 -7.65
N ALA A 352 -26.60 -3.95 -8.21
CA ALA A 352 -28.05 -3.87 -8.27
C ALA A 352 -28.73 -3.96 -6.89
N ARG A 353 -28.13 -4.66 -5.93
CA ARG A 353 -28.66 -4.74 -4.55
C ARG A 353 -28.72 -3.39 -3.85
N VAL A 354 -27.81 -2.49 -4.18
CA VAL A 354 -27.73 -1.15 -3.59
C VAL A 354 -28.61 -0.14 -4.35
N GLY A 355 -28.87 -0.37 -5.64
CA GLY A 355 -29.78 0.44 -6.46
C GLY A 355 -29.24 1.83 -6.84
N LYS A 356 -27.92 2.03 -6.79
CA LYS A 356 -27.28 3.26 -7.29
C LYS A 356 -26.95 3.15 -8.78
N HIS A 357 -26.74 4.31 -9.43
CA HIS A 357 -26.34 4.36 -10.83
C HIS A 357 -24.93 3.78 -11.03
N TYR A 358 -24.80 2.93 -12.05
CA TYR A 358 -23.54 2.35 -12.48
C TYR A 358 -23.51 2.13 -13.99
N ASP A 359 -22.29 2.03 -14.53
CA ASP A 359 -22.04 1.57 -15.88
C ASP A 359 -21.27 0.24 -15.87
N LEU A 360 -21.48 -0.57 -16.92
CA LEU A 360 -20.70 -1.77 -17.20
C LEU A 360 -19.96 -1.54 -18.51
N MET A 361 -18.65 -1.59 -18.50
CA MET A 361 -17.78 -1.35 -19.66
C MET A 361 -16.68 -2.39 -19.70
N VAL A 362 -16.63 -3.22 -20.73
CA VAL A 362 -15.60 -4.27 -20.85
C VAL A 362 -14.21 -3.66 -21.00
N ASP A 363 -14.08 -2.63 -21.85
CA ASP A 363 -12.80 -1.96 -22.07
C ASP A 363 -12.43 -1.06 -20.87
N ARG A 364 -11.33 -1.43 -20.19
CA ARG A 364 -10.85 -0.71 -19.02
C ARG A 364 -10.32 0.68 -19.35
N ARG A 365 -9.72 0.83 -20.53
CA ARG A 365 -9.23 2.13 -20.99
C ARG A 365 -10.40 3.10 -21.18
N GLU A 366 -11.44 2.67 -21.88
CA GLU A 366 -12.64 3.48 -22.08
C GLU A 366 -13.33 3.81 -20.75
N ALA A 367 -13.39 2.86 -19.81
CA ALA A 367 -13.96 3.07 -18.49
C ALA A 367 -13.21 4.17 -17.71
N ILE A 368 -11.87 4.16 -17.72
CA ILE A 368 -11.03 5.17 -17.08
C ILE A 368 -11.21 6.54 -17.75
N PHE A 369 -11.16 6.59 -19.09
CA PHE A 369 -11.40 7.82 -19.86
C PHE A 369 -12.78 8.41 -19.53
N ARG A 370 -13.82 7.58 -19.56
CA ARG A 370 -15.19 8.01 -19.24
C ARG A 370 -15.29 8.59 -17.83
N ALA A 371 -14.72 7.92 -16.84
CA ALA A 371 -14.71 8.42 -15.45
C ALA A 371 -14.07 9.81 -15.35
N ILE A 372 -12.90 10.00 -15.99
CA ILE A 372 -12.12 11.23 -15.88
C ILE A 372 -12.72 12.37 -16.71
N LEU A 373 -13.18 12.09 -17.93
CA LEU A 373 -13.73 13.14 -18.81
C LEU A 373 -15.09 13.65 -18.33
N GLN A 374 -15.92 12.79 -17.70
CA GLN A 374 -17.24 13.15 -17.17
C GLN A 374 -17.22 13.67 -15.73
N ALA A 375 -16.06 13.63 -15.05
CA ALA A 375 -15.92 14.14 -13.71
C ALA A 375 -16.14 15.65 -13.66
N ARG A 376 -16.66 16.15 -12.55
CA ARG A 376 -16.86 17.57 -12.25
C ARG A 376 -15.71 18.07 -11.37
N PRO A 377 -15.47 19.39 -11.35
CA PRO A 377 -14.51 19.95 -10.39
C PRO A 377 -14.80 19.51 -8.96
N GLY A 378 -13.78 19.06 -8.25
CA GLY A 378 -13.89 18.51 -6.90
C GLY A 378 -14.14 16.99 -6.81
N ASP A 379 -14.49 16.32 -7.93
CA ASP A 379 -14.70 14.86 -7.93
C ASP A 379 -13.39 14.12 -7.63
N VAL A 380 -13.53 12.98 -6.95
CA VAL A 380 -12.44 12.01 -6.72
C VAL A 380 -12.74 10.75 -7.51
N ILE A 381 -11.80 10.35 -8.36
CA ILE A 381 -11.85 9.13 -9.14
C ILE A 381 -10.93 8.10 -8.50
N LEU A 382 -11.49 6.99 -8.03
CA LEU A 382 -10.73 5.82 -7.57
C LEU A 382 -10.68 4.78 -8.67
N ILE A 383 -9.48 4.42 -9.12
CA ILE A 383 -9.23 3.32 -10.06
C ILE A 383 -8.62 2.18 -9.24
N ALA A 384 -9.38 1.10 -9.04
CA ALA A 384 -9.01 0.02 -8.14
C ALA A 384 -8.85 -1.33 -8.87
N GLY A 385 -8.06 -2.21 -8.24
CA GLY A 385 -7.83 -3.61 -8.65
C GLY A 385 -6.40 -3.87 -9.06
N LYS A 386 -5.87 -3.19 -10.07
CA LYS A 386 -4.56 -3.45 -10.67
C LYS A 386 -3.38 -2.79 -9.92
N GLY A 387 -3.61 -1.60 -9.38
CA GLY A 387 -2.57 -0.87 -8.64
C GLY A 387 -1.27 -0.69 -9.43
N HIS A 388 -0.21 -1.39 -9.03
CA HIS A 388 1.12 -1.33 -9.66
C HIS A 388 1.28 -2.20 -10.91
N GLU A 389 0.32 -3.08 -11.23
CA GLU A 389 0.40 -3.94 -12.40
C GLU A 389 0.46 -3.11 -13.69
N THR A 390 1.44 -3.42 -14.54
CA THR A 390 1.66 -2.78 -15.83
C THR A 390 1.17 -3.62 -17.01
N TYR A 391 0.28 -4.57 -16.74
CA TYR A 391 -0.20 -5.51 -17.74
C TYR A 391 -1.67 -5.88 -17.52
N GLN A 392 -2.32 -6.37 -18.57
CA GLN A 392 -3.61 -7.05 -18.53
C GLN A 392 -3.47 -8.44 -19.14
N ILE A 393 -4.06 -9.46 -18.48
CA ILE A 393 -4.05 -10.85 -18.97
C ILE A 393 -5.40 -11.12 -19.62
N LEU A 394 -5.37 -11.23 -20.93
CA LEU A 394 -6.50 -11.58 -21.78
C LEU A 394 -6.46 -13.06 -22.16
N PRO A 395 -7.54 -13.65 -22.72
CA PRO A 395 -7.49 -15.00 -23.28
C PRO A 395 -6.43 -15.17 -24.38
N THR A 396 -6.10 -14.08 -25.08
CA THR A 396 -5.11 -14.03 -26.16
C THR A 396 -3.67 -13.85 -25.67
N GLY A 397 -3.47 -13.62 -24.37
CA GLY A 397 -2.15 -13.42 -23.78
C GLY A 397 -2.03 -12.16 -22.93
N LYS A 398 -0.81 -11.87 -22.49
CA LYS A 398 -0.48 -10.71 -21.67
C LYS A 398 -0.19 -9.50 -22.56
N ILE A 399 -0.88 -8.39 -22.31
CA ILE A 399 -0.65 -7.10 -22.99
C ILE A 399 -0.18 -6.05 -21.98
N HIS A 400 0.50 -4.99 -22.46
CA HIS A 400 0.83 -3.83 -21.63
C HIS A 400 -0.44 -3.05 -21.29
N PHE A 401 -0.65 -2.75 -20.02
CA PHE A 401 -1.75 -1.93 -19.53
C PHE A 401 -1.46 -1.42 -18.12
N ASP A 402 -1.28 -0.11 -17.98
CA ASP A 402 -1.03 0.55 -16.70
C ASP A 402 -2.12 1.59 -16.43
N ASP A 403 -2.89 1.40 -15.35
CA ASP A 403 -3.94 2.34 -14.93
C ASP A 403 -3.45 3.78 -14.80
N ARG A 404 -2.20 3.97 -14.35
CA ARG A 404 -1.59 5.28 -14.12
C ARG A 404 -1.26 6.01 -15.43
N GLU A 405 -0.81 5.26 -16.44
CA GLU A 405 -0.54 5.80 -17.78
C GLU A 405 -1.85 6.23 -18.43
N VAL A 406 -2.84 5.35 -18.44
CA VAL A 406 -4.18 5.63 -18.99
C VAL A 406 -4.83 6.82 -18.29
N ALA A 407 -4.71 6.90 -16.96
CA ALA A 407 -5.24 8.03 -16.20
C ALA A 407 -4.55 9.36 -16.54
N ARG A 408 -3.21 9.36 -16.77
CA ARG A 408 -2.48 10.56 -17.21
C ARG A 408 -2.89 11.01 -18.61
N GLU A 409 -3.08 10.08 -19.52
CA GLU A 409 -3.57 10.36 -20.87
C GLU A 409 -4.95 11.02 -20.83
N ALA A 410 -5.88 10.43 -20.07
CA ALA A 410 -7.23 10.95 -19.90
C ALA A 410 -7.24 12.35 -19.24
N LEU A 411 -6.36 12.59 -18.24
CA LEU A 411 -6.18 13.91 -17.64
C LEU A 411 -5.69 14.95 -18.64
N ASN A 412 -4.72 14.59 -19.48
CA ASN A 412 -4.20 15.47 -20.50
C ASN A 412 -5.27 15.81 -21.53
N GLU A 413 -6.07 14.83 -21.94
CA GLU A 413 -7.20 15.07 -22.85
C GLU A 413 -8.26 15.98 -22.22
N ARG A 414 -8.61 15.76 -20.95
CA ARG A 414 -9.52 16.63 -20.20
C ARG A 414 -9.01 18.08 -20.18
N LYS A 415 -7.71 18.32 -19.95
CA LYS A 415 -7.10 19.65 -19.99
C LYS A 415 -7.21 20.29 -21.37
N ARG A 416 -6.97 19.52 -22.45
CA ARG A 416 -7.10 20.01 -23.84
C ARG A 416 -8.52 20.46 -24.16
N LEU A 417 -9.50 19.65 -23.82
CA LEU A 417 -10.91 19.95 -24.07
C LEU A 417 -11.37 21.23 -23.35
N ARG A 418 -10.93 21.44 -22.11
CA ARG A 418 -11.26 22.64 -21.33
C ARG A 418 -10.58 23.90 -21.88
N ASN A 419 -9.30 23.79 -22.25
CA ASN A 419 -8.55 24.93 -22.81
C ASN A 419 -8.98 25.28 -24.24
N GLY A 420 -9.42 24.28 -25.03
CA GLY A 420 -9.91 24.46 -26.40
C GLY A 420 -11.33 25.07 -26.47
N GLY A 421 -12.16 24.84 -25.44
CA GLY A 421 -13.52 25.40 -25.36
C GLY A 421 -13.56 26.91 -25.06
N GLY A 422 -12.47 27.47 -24.51
CA GLY A 422 -12.38 28.92 -24.22
C GLY A 422 -12.05 29.85 -25.40
N ARG A 423 -11.71 29.28 -26.57
CA ARG A 423 -11.33 30.09 -27.76
C ARG A 423 -12.44 30.34 -28.78
N LYS A 424 -13.69 29.87 -28.54
CA LYS A 424 -14.81 30.04 -29.50
C LYS A 424 -15.83 31.11 -29.19
N ASN A 425 -15.66 31.92 -28.13
CA ASN A 425 -16.56 33.06 -27.81
C ASN A 425 -15.81 34.38 -27.78
N GLY A 426 -15.20 34.78 -28.89
CA GLY A 426 -14.52 36.07 -29.09
C GLY A 426 -14.38 36.33 -30.55
N GLY A 427 -15.52 36.52 -31.22
CA GLY A 427 -15.61 36.95 -32.60
C GLY A 427 -16.89 37.74 -32.80
#